data_b6c5ef9dc402fb8c1f81fd9e1f97570f
#
_entry.id   b6c5ef9dc402fb8c1f81fd9e1f97570f
#
_cell.length_a   1.000
_cell.length_b   1.000
_cell.length_c   1.000
_cell.angle_alpha   90.00
_cell.angle_beta   90.00
_cell.angle_gamma   90.00
#
_symmetry.space_group_name_H-M   'P 1'
#
loop_
_entity.id
_entity.type
_entity.pdbx_description
1 polymer ?
#
loop_
_entity_poly.entity_id
_entity_poly.type
_entity_poly.pdbx_seq_one_letter_code
_entity_poly.pdbx_strand_id
1 'polypeptide(L)'
;GVIVEIVEPGTGAPVADGETGEVLVTVLNPDYPLIRFATGDLSAILPGASPCGRTNRRIKGWMGRADQTTKVKGMFVHPHQVAEIVRRHPEIGHARLLVSRERGADIMTLKIEAAQANDDLARAIEASVQTVTRLKGRVEIAPAGSLPRDGKAIEDVRDYGGAS
;
A
#
# COMPACT_ATOMS: atom_id res chain seq x y z
N GLY A 1 13.77 -17.11 -20.51
CA GLY A 1 13.32 -15.71 -20.39
C GLY A 1 12.38 -15.57 -19.20
N VAL A 2 12.27 -14.36 -18.68
CA VAL A 2 11.38 -14.01 -17.58
C VAL A 2 10.41 -12.93 -18.09
N ILE A 3 9.09 -13.15 -17.86
CA ILE A 3 8.06 -12.15 -18.12
C ILE A 3 7.57 -11.65 -16.77
N VAL A 4 7.51 -10.32 -16.61
CA VAL A 4 7.02 -9.67 -15.40
C VAL A 4 5.76 -8.89 -15.74
N GLU A 5 4.70 -9.12 -14.98
CA GLU A 5 3.44 -8.39 -15.05
C GLU A 5 3.20 -7.68 -13.73
N ILE A 6 2.56 -6.53 -13.76
CA ILE A 6 2.04 -5.85 -12.56
C ILE A 6 0.53 -5.86 -12.66
N VAL A 7 -0.11 -6.41 -11.64
CA VAL A 7 -1.54 -6.70 -11.66
C VAL A 7 -2.24 -6.21 -10.38
N GLU A 8 -3.54 -6.05 -10.47
CA GLU A 8 -4.39 -5.78 -9.30
C GLU A 8 -4.36 -7.00 -8.36
N PRO A 9 -4.00 -6.81 -7.08
CA PRO A 9 -3.99 -7.90 -6.09
C PRO A 9 -5.35 -8.57 -5.97
N GLY A 10 -5.36 -9.90 -5.96
CA GLY A 10 -6.55 -10.72 -5.81
C GLY A 10 -7.35 -10.97 -7.09
N THR A 11 -7.32 -10.09 -8.08
CA THR A 11 -8.01 -10.31 -9.36
C THR A 11 -7.08 -10.76 -10.48
N GLY A 12 -5.80 -10.37 -10.42
CA GLY A 12 -4.82 -10.64 -11.48
C GLY A 12 -5.05 -9.83 -12.75
N ALA A 13 -5.91 -8.80 -12.72
CA ALA A 13 -6.12 -7.90 -13.84
C ALA A 13 -4.91 -6.96 -14.02
N PRO A 14 -4.42 -6.71 -15.25
CA PRO A 14 -3.32 -5.79 -15.47
C PRO A 14 -3.64 -4.37 -14.97
N VAL A 15 -2.66 -3.70 -14.36
CA VAL A 15 -2.74 -2.27 -14.03
C VAL A 15 -2.01 -1.42 -15.04
N ALA A 16 -2.31 -0.12 -15.10
CA ALA A 16 -1.63 0.80 -16.00
C ALA A 16 -0.16 1.02 -15.60
N ASP A 17 0.68 1.40 -16.55
CA ASP A 17 2.08 1.75 -16.29
C ASP A 17 2.16 2.93 -15.29
N GLY A 18 2.99 2.78 -14.27
CA GLY A 18 3.10 3.72 -13.16
C GLY A 18 2.20 3.42 -11.97
N GLU A 19 1.17 2.61 -12.15
CA GLU A 19 0.31 2.17 -11.05
C GLU A 19 0.95 1.02 -10.27
N THR A 20 0.71 1.02 -8.95
CA THR A 20 1.20 -0.04 -8.06
C THR A 20 0.30 -1.25 -8.12
N GLY A 21 0.91 -2.42 -8.25
CA GLY A 21 0.21 -3.70 -8.22
C GLY A 21 1.12 -4.84 -7.77
N GLU A 22 0.55 -6.03 -7.68
CA GLU A 22 1.29 -7.24 -7.34
C GLU A 22 2.13 -7.72 -8.52
N VAL A 23 3.35 -8.15 -8.22
CA VAL A 23 4.28 -8.69 -9.21
C VAL A 23 3.93 -10.15 -9.51
N LEU A 24 3.56 -10.42 -10.75
CA LEU A 24 3.49 -11.79 -11.29
C LEU A 24 4.72 -12.09 -12.13
N VAL A 25 5.23 -13.28 -11.99
CA VAL A 25 6.41 -13.75 -12.74
C VAL A 25 6.08 -14.99 -13.53
N THR A 26 6.40 -14.97 -14.82
CA THR A 26 6.38 -16.16 -15.67
C THR A 26 7.82 -16.50 -16.06
N VAL A 27 8.25 -17.70 -15.73
CA VAL A 27 9.56 -18.24 -16.12
C VAL A 27 9.34 -19.47 -16.99
N LEU A 28 9.74 -19.37 -18.25
CA LEU A 28 9.64 -20.45 -19.22
C LEU A 28 10.90 -21.33 -19.13
N ASN A 29 11.01 -22.04 -18.02
CA ASN A 29 12.05 -23.05 -17.81
C ASN A 29 11.42 -24.44 -18.04
N PRO A 30 11.95 -25.27 -18.96
CA PRO A 30 11.39 -26.60 -19.22
C PRO A 30 11.35 -27.51 -18.00
N ASP A 31 12.34 -27.39 -17.10
CA ASP A 31 12.47 -28.26 -15.93
C ASP A 31 11.60 -27.81 -14.74
N TYR A 32 11.36 -26.49 -14.64
CA TYR A 32 10.53 -25.92 -13.58
C TYR A 32 9.84 -24.64 -14.08
N PRO A 33 8.74 -24.75 -14.83
CA PRO A 33 8.03 -23.59 -15.33
C PRO A 33 7.23 -22.92 -14.21
N LEU A 34 7.34 -21.59 -14.12
CA LEU A 34 6.45 -20.75 -13.32
C LEU A 34 5.54 -19.99 -14.27
N ILE A 35 4.24 -20.16 -14.16
CA ILE A 35 3.27 -19.45 -15.00
C ILE A 35 2.45 -18.52 -14.12
N ARG A 36 2.60 -17.20 -14.35
CA ARG A 36 1.91 -16.14 -13.59
C ARG A 36 1.97 -16.36 -12.09
N PHE A 37 3.17 -16.70 -11.62
CA PHE A 37 3.40 -16.92 -10.18
C PHE A 37 3.30 -15.59 -9.43
N ALA A 38 2.37 -15.51 -8.47
CA ALA A 38 2.19 -14.37 -7.59
C ALA A 38 3.29 -14.34 -6.53
N THR A 39 4.12 -13.30 -6.55
CA THR A 39 5.23 -13.18 -5.60
C THR A 39 4.79 -12.70 -4.23
N GLY A 40 3.62 -12.11 -4.14
CA GLY A 40 3.14 -11.42 -2.95
C GLY A 40 3.81 -10.06 -2.72
N ASP A 41 4.63 -9.59 -3.65
CA ASP A 41 5.30 -8.29 -3.57
C ASP A 41 4.65 -7.26 -4.49
N LEU A 42 4.69 -6.00 -4.06
CA LEU A 42 4.19 -4.87 -4.84
C LEU A 42 5.31 -4.18 -5.59
N SER A 43 5.01 -3.77 -6.83
CA SER A 43 5.86 -2.90 -7.64
C SER A 43 5.01 -2.08 -8.62
N ALA A 44 5.65 -1.29 -9.45
CA ALA A 44 5.05 -0.56 -10.57
C ALA A 44 5.97 -0.63 -11.78
N ILE A 45 5.41 -0.58 -12.99
CA ILE A 45 6.19 -0.40 -14.20
C ILE A 45 6.61 1.07 -14.29
N LEU A 46 7.89 1.33 -14.46
CA LEU A 46 8.38 2.67 -14.74
C LEU A 46 8.03 3.05 -16.17
N PRO A 47 7.32 4.16 -16.38
CA PRO A 47 6.99 4.62 -17.73
C PRO A 47 8.24 5.07 -18.47
N GLY A 48 8.16 5.04 -19.82
CA GLY A 48 9.19 5.53 -20.70
C GLY A 48 10.34 4.56 -20.98
N ALA A 49 11.21 4.95 -21.90
CA ALA A 49 12.35 4.16 -22.34
C ALA A 49 13.44 4.07 -21.27
N SER A 50 14.22 2.98 -21.31
CA SER A 50 15.37 2.85 -20.42
C SER A 50 16.47 3.83 -20.83
N PRO A 51 17.11 4.56 -19.88
CA PRO A 51 18.22 5.46 -20.19
C PRO A 51 19.42 4.78 -20.87
N CYS A 52 19.55 3.47 -20.70
CA CYS A 52 20.64 2.69 -21.33
C CYS A 52 20.28 2.15 -22.73
N GLY A 53 19.15 2.58 -23.31
CA GLY A 53 18.71 2.17 -24.65
C GLY A 53 18.12 0.75 -24.76
N ARG A 54 17.97 0.03 -23.65
CA ARG A 54 17.31 -1.29 -23.65
C ARG A 54 15.80 -1.12 -23.79
N THR A 55 15.17 -2.04 -24.50
CA THR A 55 13.71 -2.06 -24.73
C THR A 55 12.91 -2.76 -23.62
N ASN A 56 13.61 -3.41 -22.68
CA ASN A 56 12.97 -4.10 -21.56
C ASN A 56 12.23 -3.13 -20.65
N ARG A 57 11.04 -3.53 -20.20
CA ARG A 57 10.29 -2.80 -19.17
C ARG A 57 11.08 -2.79 -17.85
N ARG A 58 10.99 -1.70 -17.12
CA ARG A 58 11.65 -1.52 -15.82
C ARG A 58 10.62 -1.48 -14.74
N ILE A 59 10.92 -2.11 -13.62
CA ILE A 59 10.10 -2.04 -12.41
C ILE A 59 10.71 -1.05 -11.41
N LYS A 60 9.87 -0.44 -10.59
CA LYS A 60 10.27 0.55 -9.58
C LYS A 60 11.07 -0.07 -8.42
N GLY A 61 11.06 -1.39 -8.32
CA GLY A 61 11.61 -2.13 -7.21
C GLY A 61 10.54 -2.53 -6.19
N TRP A 62 10.96 -2.98 -5.02
CA TRP A 62 10.06 -3.43 -3.98
C TRP A 62 9.30 -2.26 -3.35
N MET A 63 7.97 -2.35 -3.28
CA MET A 63 7.08 -1.31 -2.77
C MET A 63 6.22 -1.80 -1.60
N GLY A 64 6.49 -2.97 -1.07
CA GLY A 64 5.75 -3.59 0.04
C GLY A 64 5.17 -4.95 -0.32
N ARG A 65 4.37 -5.49 0.59
CA ARG A 65 3.68 -6.78 0.41
C ARG A 65 2.24 -6.57 -0.08
N ALA A 66 1.82 -7.42 -1.00
CA ALA A 66 0.45 -7.41 -1.52
C ALA A 66 -0.60 -7.79 -0.45
N ASP A 67 -0.24 -8.67 0.50
CA ASP A 67 -1.09 -9.07 1.61
C ASP A 67 -1.33 -7.97 2.65
N GLN A 68 -0.55 -6.89 2.65
CA GLN A 68 -0.76 -5.68 3.46
C GLN A 68 -1.55 -4.59 2.73
N THR A 69 -1.98 -4.85 1.50
CA THR A 69 -2.81 -3.93 0.73
C THR A 69 -4.28 -4.15 1.09
N THR A 70 -5.03 -3.07 1.24
CA THR A 70 -6.47 -3.15 1.48
C THR A 70 -7.26 -2.27 0.51
N LYS A 71 -8.49 -2.66 0.20
CA LYS A 71 -9.39 -1.89 -0.65
C LYS A 71 -10.35 -1.08 0.21
N VAL A 72 -10.34 0.24 0.05
CA VAL A 72 -11.17 1.18 0.79
C VAL A 72 -12.00 1.98 -0.21
N LYS A 73 -13.32 1.93 -0.10
CA LYS A 73 -14.24 2.63 -1.02
C LYS A 73 -13.89 2.40 -2.50
N GLY A 74 -13.51 1.18 -2.85
CA GLY A 74 -13.15 0.81 -4.22
C GLY A 74 -11.72 1.13 -4.66
N MET A 75 -10.92 1.79 -3.82
CA MET A 75 -9.52 2.14 -4.12
C MET A 75 -8.55 1.33 -3.25
N PHE A 76 -7.43 0.90 -3.84
CA PHE A 76 -6.39 0.22 -3.08
C PHE A 76 -5.56 1.21 -2.27
N VAL A 77 -5.31 0.87 -1.02
CA VAL A 77 -4.39 1.56 -0.12
C VAL A 77 -3.22 0.63 0.18
N HIS A 78 -2.01 1.12 -0.09
CA HIS A 78 -0.79 0.33 -0.03
C HIS A 78 0.12 0.77 1.14
N PRO A 79 0.93 -0.14 1.68
CA PRO A 79 1.86 0.18 2.78
C PRO A 79 2.81 1.34 2.47
N HIS A 80 3.30 1.46 1.23
CA HIS A 80 4.21 2.53 0.86
C HIS A 80 3.56 3.93 0.91
N GLN A 81 2.24 4.01 0.79
CA GLN A 81 1.52 5.28 0.97
C GLN A 81 1.54 5.73 2.43
N VAL A 82 1.42 4.81 3.38
CA VAL A 82 1.59 5.12 4.81
C VAL A 82 3.02 5.58 5.08
N ALA A 83 4.02 4.90 4.53
CA ALA A 83 5.43 5.30 4.64
C ALA A 83 5.69 6.69 4.04
N GLU A 84 5.06 7.03 2.92
CA GLU A 84 5.15 8.36 2.30
C GLU A 84 4.57 9.45 3.20
N ILE A 85 3.44 9.20 3.86
CA ILE A 85 2.84 10.15 4.81
C ILE A 85 3.79 10.38 5.99
N VAL A 86 4.33 9.32 6.57
CA VAL A 86 5.30 9.41 7.67
C VAL A 86 6.54 10.21 7.25
N ARG A 87 7.05 9.99 6.05
CA ARG A 87 8.21 10.73 5.52
C ARG A 87 7.95 12.23 5.37
N ARG A 88 6.72 12.64 5.07
CA ARG A 88 6.33 14.05 4.97
C ARG A 88 6.21 14.76 6.31
N HIS A 89 6.05 14.01 7.39
CA HIS A 89 5.83 14.52 8.75
C HIS A 89 6.85 13.92 9.73
N PRO A 90 8.06 14.53 9.86
CA PRO A 90 9.12 14.03 10.72
C PRO A 90 8.74 13.93 12.20
N GLU A 91 7.68 14.61 12.62
CA GLU A 91 7.12 14.56 13.97
C GLU A 91 6.51 13.21 14.33
N ILE A 92 6.16 12.41 13.31
CA ILE A 92 5.58 11.06 13.50
C ILE A 92 6.70 10.08 13.85
N GLY A 93 6.65 9.50 15.03
CA GLY A 93 7.56 8.44 15.45
C GLY A 93 7.15 7.07 14.91
N HIS A 94 5.85 6.77 14.93
CA HIS A 94 5.28 5.54 14.39
C HIS A 94 3.85 5.78 13.92
N ALA A 95 3.42 5.04 12.90
CA ALA A 95 2.07 5.15 12.36
C ALA A 95 1.51 3.79 11.96
N ARG A 96 0.19 3.65 12.08
CA ARG A 96 -0.57 2.50 11.59
C ARG A 96 -1.90 2.98 11.02
N LEU A 97 -2.19 2.57 9.80
CA LEU A 97 -3.47 2.83 9.17
C LEU A 97 -4.46 1.73 9.57
N LEU A 98 -5.56 2.14 10.20
CA LEU A 98 -6.67 1.26 10.55
C LEU A 98 -7.80 1.46 9.55
N VAL A 99 -8.31 0.37 8.98
CA VAL A 99 -9.50 0.38 8.14
C VAL A 99 -10.62 -0.33 8.88
N SER A 100 -11.70 0.39 9.14
CA SER A 100 -12.89 -0.09 9.84
C SER A 100 -14.14 0.16 9.02
N ARG A 101 -15.28 -0.29 9.50
CA ARG A 101 -16.59 -0.01 8.92
C ARG A 101 -17.53 0.54 9.97
N GLU A 102 -18.11 1.70 9.68
CA GLU A 102 -19.11 2.34 10.52
C GLU A 102 -20.37 2.60 9.68
N ARG A 103 -21.51 2.14 10.14
CA ARG A 103 -22.82 2.32 9.45
C ARG A 103 -22.79 1.96 7.96
N GLY A 104 -22.09 0.88 7.61
CA GLY A 104 -21.96 0.40 6.23
C GLY A 104 -20.92 1.15 5.36
N ALA A 105 -20.27 2.18 5.89
CA ALA A 105 -19.24 2.92 5.18
C ALA A 105 -17.83 2.56 5.68
N ASP A 106 -16.87 2.44 4.75
CA ASP A 106 -15.46 2.24 5.10
C ASP A 106 -14.89 3.53 5.70
N ILE A 107 -14.24 3.39 6.84
CA ILE A 107 -13.55 4.45 7.56
C ILE A 107 -12.06 4.12 7.62
N MET A 108 -11.26 5.11 7.27
CA MET A 108 -9.81 5.03 7.32
C MET A 108 -9.30 5.97 8.41
N THR A 109 -8.55 5.43 9.37
CA THR A 109 -7.99 6.18 10.50
C THR A 109 -6.48 5.94 10.57
N LEU A 110 -5.69 6.98 10.39
CA LEU A 110 -4.25 6.92 10.61
C LEU A 110 -3.97 7.19 12.09
N LYS A 111 -3.59 6.15 12.82
CA LYS A 111 -3.10 6.28 14.20
C LYS A 111 -1.63 6.63 14.16
N ILE A 112 -1.24 7.67 14.87
CA ILE A 112 0.14 8.15 14.93
C ILE A 112 0.63 8.27 16.36
N GLU A 113 1.90 7.99 16.58
CA GLU A 113 2.63 8.36 17.79
C GLU A 113 3.48 9.59 17.46
N ALA A 114 3.24 10.69 18.15
CA ALA A 114 4.01 11.92 18.00
C ALA A 114 4.32 12.51 19.38
N ALA A 115 5.56 13.00 19.55
CA ALA A 115 6.01 13.57 20.83
C ALA A 115 5.29 14.89 21.17
N GLN A 116 4.93 15.66 20.15
CA GLN A 116 4.19 16.92 20.29
C GLN A 116 3.00 16.89 19.32
N ALA A 117 1.87 16.50 19.84
CA ALA A 117 0.64 16.42 19.07
C ALA A 117 -0.21 17.66 19.32
N ASN A 118 -0.68 18.26 18.23
CA ASN A 118 -1.64 19.35 18.25
C ASN A 118 -2.60 19.24 17.07
N ASP A 119 -3.68 20.02 17.08
CA ASP A 119 -4.70 20.00 16.05
C ASP A 119 -4.17 20.42 14.67
N ASP A 120 -3.18 21.31 14.61
CA ASP A 120 -2.59 21.75 13.35
C ASP A 120 -1.79 20.63 12.68
N LEU A 121 -1.02 19.86 13.46
CA LEU A 121 -0.33 18.68 12.98
C LEU A 121 -1.33 17.62 12.48
N ALA A 122 -2.39 17.36 13.24
CA ALA A 122 -3.42 16.42 12.83
C ALA A 122 -4.06 16.80 11.49
N ARG A 123 -4.43 18.07 11.30
CA ARG A 123 -4.98 18.58 10.04
C ARG A 123 -3.99 18.50 8.88
N ALA A 124 -2.71 18.80 9.12
CA ALA A 124 -1.67 18.68 8.09
C ALA A 124 -1.49 17.22 7.64
N ILE A 125 -1.55 16.28 8.58
CA ILE A 125 -1.46 14.84 8.29
C ILE A 125 -2.72 14.36 7.56
N GLU A 126 -3.92 14.79 7.94
CA GLU A 126 -5.17 14.49 7.23
C GLU A 126 -5.12 14.95 5.76
N ALA A 127 -4.59 16.15 5.52
CA ALA A 127 -4.37 16.65 4.16
C ALA A 127 -3.39 15.77 3.38
N SER A 128 -2.33 15.30 4.02
CA SER A 128 -1.37 14.36 3.40
C SER A 128 -1.99 12.99 3.13
N VAL A 129 -2.81 12.46 4.05
CA VAL A 129 -3.57 11.23 3.83
C VAL A 129 -4.42 11.35 2.57
N GLN A 130 -5.18 12.43 2.44
CA GLN A 130 -6.03 12.65 1.26
C GLN A 130 -5.22 12.83 -0.03
N THR A 131 -4.10 13.53 0.03
CA THR A 131 -3.23 13.76 -1.14
C THR A 131 -2.58 12.45 -1.62
N VAL A 132 -2.09 11.64 -0.70
CA VAL A 132 -1.34 10.41 -1.02
C VAL A 132 -2.27 9.26 -1.40
N THR A 133 -3.38 9.08 -0.66
CA THR A 133 -4.30 7.96 -0.87
C THR A 133 -5.49 8.31 -1.78
N ARG A 134 -5.75 9.60 -2.02
CA ARG A 134 -6.94 10.15 -2.68
C ARG A 134 -8.25 9.84 -1.93
N LEU A 135 -8.15 9.43 -0.68
CA LEU A 135 -9.26 9.12 0.21
C LEU A 135 -9.18 10.01 1.46
N LYS A 136 -10.33 10.44 1.94
CA LYS A 136 -10.40 11.10 3.24
C LYS A 136 -10.16 10.08 4.35
N GLY A 137 -9.29 10.41 5.28
CA GLY A 137 -9.01 9.64 6.49
C GLY A 137 -9.00 10.55 7.71
N ARG A 138 -9.26 9.95 8.87
CA ARG A 138 -9.10 10.60 10.17
C ARG A 138 -7.69 10.39 10.68
N VAL A 139 -7.20 11.31 11.51
CA VAL A 139 -5.95 11.15 12.25
C VAL A 139 -6.27 11.03 13.72
N GLU A 140 -5.72 10.03 14.36
CA GLU A 140 -5.84 9.79 15.81
C GLU A 140 -4.44 9.73 16.41
N ILE A 141 -4.23 10.50 17.47
CA ILE A 141 -2.97 10.52 18.19
C ILE A 141 -3.01 9.43 19.26
N ALA A 142 -2.11 8.48 19.13
CA ALA A 142 -1.95 7.38 20.06
C ALA A 142 -0.84 7.68 21.06
N PRO A 143 -0.93 7.17 22.30
CA PRO A 143 0.16 7.28 23.26
C PRO A 143 1.46 6.68 22.73
N ALA A 144 2.59 7.28 23.10
CA ALA A 144 3.90 6.77 22.69
C ALA A 144 4.09 5.30 23.12
N GLY A 145 4.53 4.47 22.18
CA GLY A 145 4.76 3.05 22.40
C GLY A 145 3.51 2.17 22.42
N SER A 146 2.31 2.73 22.16
CA SER A 146 1.04 1.98 22.20
C SER A 146 0.72 1.23 20.91
N LEU A 147 1.28 1.66 19.78
CA LEU A 147 1.05 0.99 18.50
C LEU A 147 1.91 -0.28 18.38
N PRO A 148 1.35 -1.39 17.85
CA PRO A 148 2.09 -2.62 17.66
C PRO A 148 3.34 -2.45 16.78
N ARG A 149 4.42 -3.14 17.13
CA ARG A 149 5.69 -3.16 16.39
C ARG A 149 5.84 -4.47 15.58
N ASP A 150 4.79 -4.91 14.92
CA ASP A 150 4.72 -6.17 14.17
C ASP A 150 5.09 -6.02 12.67
N GLY A 151 5.55 -4.85 12.26
CA GLY A 151 5.93 -4.55 10.89
C GLY A 151 4.75 -4.29 9.94
N LYS A 152 3.51 -4.33 10.42
CA LYS A 152 2.32 -4.03 9.61
C LYS A 152 2.03 -2.53 9.60
N ALA A 153 1.96 -1.94 8.41
CA ALA A 153 1.59 -0.55 8.22
C ALA A 153 0.08 -0.34 8.16
N ILE A 154 -0.67 -1.37 7.74
CA ILE A 154 -2.13 -1.33 7.56
C ILE A 154 -2.75 -2.49 8.34
N GLU A 155 -3.85 -2.20 9.03
CA GLU A 155 -4.68 -3.18 9.73
C GLU A 155 -6.14 -3.01 9.29
N ASP A 156 -6.69 -4.05 8.69
CA ASP A 156 -8.09 -4.10 8.26
C ASP A 156 -8.90 -4.86 9.31
N VAL A 157 -9.70 -4.14 10.06
CA VAL A 157 -10.54 -4.69 11.14
C VAL A 157 -12.02 -4.77 10.75
N ARG A 158 -12.33 -4.63 9.45
CA ARG A 158 -13.69 -4.77 8.97
C ARG A 158 -14.15 -6.21 9.12
N ASP A 159 -15.36 -6.38 9.64
CA ASP A 159 -16.04 -7.68 9.62
C ASP A 159 -16.62 -7.91 8.21
N TYR A 160 -16.09 -8.89 7.51
CA TYR A 160 -16.57 -9.31 6.19
C TYR A 160 -17.69 -10.36 6.28
N GLY A 161 -18.26 -10.57 7.48
CA GLY A 161 -19.33 -11.54 7.71
C GLY A 161 -18.87 -12.93 7.26
N GLY A 162 -18.25 -13.70 8.16
CA GLY A 162 -17.81 -15.04 7.82
C GLY A 162 -18.96 -15.84 7.22
N ALA A 163 -18.81 -16.21 5.95
CA ALA A 163 -19.63 -17.28 5.39
C ALA A 163 -19.25 -18.56 6.14
N SER A 164 -20.21 -19.06 6.95
CA SER A 164 -20.16 -20.38 7.56
C SER A 164 -20.26 -21.45 6.47
#